data_4525e60749fc9071873e03c7659d5521
#
_entry.id   4525e60749fc9071873e03c7659d5521
#
_cell.length_a   1.000
_cell.length_b   1.000
_cell.length_c   1.000
_cell.angle_alpha   90.00
_cell.angle_beta   90.00
_cell.angle_gamma   90.00
#
_symmetry.space_group_name_H-M   'P 1'
#
loop_
_entity.id
_entity.type
_entity.pdbx_description
1 polymer ?
#
loop_
_entity_poly.entity_id
_entity_poly.type
_entity_poly.pdbx_seq_one_letter_code
_entity_poly.pdbx_strand_id
1 'polypeptide(L)'
;GVAGCTALLLIGFGIQDSILPIVDKQSEQLTHNDMTIALSDEKALTMEQGLADTLDSSSAVHSWGAFYTKSTTLYNEEGGSADVSIVGAEDDTRMTEYFTFRTRVGHDPIPFEEDSVILTEKTALNLGLSVGDTFYVEAADGNRVPLTLTGIAENYMFTRLYLSGAQLESLLGGTPEWNT
;
A
#
# COMPACT_ATOMS: atom_id res chain seq x y z
N GLY A 1 -14.99 -11.76 41.89
CA GLY A 1 -16.40 -11.79 41.87
C GLY A 1 -17.07 -11.38 40.58
N VAL A 2 -18.37 -11.21 40.62
CA VAL A 2 -19.22 -10.88 39.45
C VAL A 2 -18.76 -9.65 38.66
N ALA A 3 -18.29 -8.61 39.35
CA ALA A 3 -17.79 -7.37 38.72
C ALA A 3 -16.59 -7.61 37.77
N GLY A 4 -15.68 -8.51 38.12
CA GLY A 4 -14.54 -8.83 37.29
C GLY A 4 -14.95 -9.59 36.02
N CYS A 5 -15.88 -10.52 36.12
CA CYS A 5 -16.41 -11.25 34.95
C CYS A 5 -17.18 -10.33 34.00
N THR A 6 -17.97 -9.39 34.55
CA THR A 6 -18.71 -8.40 33.75
C THR A 6 -17.76 -7.45 33.02
N ALA A 7 -16.69 -7.00 33.68
CA ALA A 7 -15.69 -6.15 33.07
C ALA A 7 -14.95 -6.88 31.91
N LEU A 8 -14.59 -8.15 32.09
CA LEU A 8 -13.94 -8.95 31.02
C LEU A 8 -14.87 -9.17 29.83
N LEU A 9 -16.16 -9.41 30.05
CA LEU A 9 -17.15 -9.54 28.98
C LEU A 9 -17.33 -8.23 28.22
N LEU A 10 -17.43 -7.09 28.90
CA LEU A 10 -17.55 -5.78 28.28
C LEU A 10 -16.31 -5.42 27.46
N ILE A 11 -15.11 -5.75 27.96
CA ILE A 11 -13.86 -5.56 27.21
C ILE A 11 -13.84 -6.48 26.00
N GLY A 12 -14.22 -7.76 26.15
CA GLY A 12 -14.24 -8.73 25.06
C GLY A 12 -15.17 -8.32 23.91
N PHE A 13 -16.40 -7.94 24.23
CA PHE A 13 -17.35 -7.47 23.21
C PHE A 13 -16.95 -6.10 22.61
N GLY A 14 -16.44 -5.18 23.44
CA GLY A 14 -15.97 -3.89 22.95
C GLY A 14 -14.79 -3.99 21.98
N ILE A 15 -13.87 -4.93 22.19
CA ILE A 15 -12.77 -5.22 21.26
C ILE A 15 -13.32 -5.82 19.97
N GLN A 16 -14.22 -6.78 20.04
CA GLN A 16 -14.82 -7.40 18.87
C GLN A 16 -15.58 -6.39 18.01
N ASP A 17 -16.42 -5.56 18.62
CA ASP A 17 -17.18 -4.52 17.91
C ASP A 17 -16.29 -3.41 17.31
N SER A 18 -15.07 -3.26 17.82
CA SER A 18 -14.12 -2.26 17.30
C SER A 18 -13.23 -2.80 16.17
N ILE A 19 -12.88 -4.09 16.19
CA ILE A 19 -11.96 -4.69 15.23
C ILE A 19 -12.68 -5.10 13.93
N LEU A 20 -13.87 -5.72 14.02
CA LEU A 20 -14.60 -6.18 12.84
C LEU A 20 -14.87 -5.05 11.82
N PRO A 21 -15.35 -3.87 12.21
CA PRO A 21 -15.55 -2.78 11.25
C PRO A 21 -14.26 -2.27 10.59
N ILE A 22 -13.10 -2.43 11.25
CA ILE A 22 -11.80 -2.06 10.67
C ILE A 22 -11.42 -3.04 9.56
N VAL A 23 -11.59 -4.33 9.79
CA VAL A 23 -11.30 -5.39 8.80
C VAL A 23 -12.21 -5.23 7.58
N ASP A 24 -13.52 -5.04 7.81
CA ASP A 24 -14.49 -4.84 6.74
C ASP A 24 -14.16 -3.59 5.90
N LYS A 25 -13.85 -2.46 6.55
CA LYS A 25 -13.45 -1.25 5.83
C LYS A 25 -12.19 -1.44 4.99
N GLN A 26 -11.20 -2.14 5.53
CA GLN A 26 -9.95 -2.36 4.82
C GLN A 26 -10.14 -3.29 3.62
N SER A 27 -10.84 -4.41 3.79
CA SER A 27 -10.98 -5.45 2.76
C SER A 27 -12.09 -5.17 1.75
N GLU A 28 -13.17 -4.49 2.16
CA GLU A 28 -14.29 -4.24 1.26
C GLU A 28 -14.25 -2.85 0.60
N GLN A 29 -13.64 -1.85 1.27
CA GLN A 29 -13.71 -0.47 0.83
C GLN A 29 -12.38 0.10 0.33
N LEU A 30 -11.24 -0.41 0.81
CA LEU A 30 -9.93 0.17 0.52
C LEU A 30 -9.03 -0.73 -0.33
N THR A 31 -9.23 -2.04 -0.29
CA THR A 31 -8.44 -3.00 -1.07
C THR A 31 -9.37 -4.00 -1.73
N HIS A 32 -9.28 -4.14 -3.05
CA HIS A 32 -10.24 -4.88 -3.87
C HIS A 32 -9.57 -6.09 -4.55
N ASN A 33 -8.88 -6.91 -3.78
CA ASN A 33 -8.30 -8.16 -4.28
C ASN A 33 -8.70 -9.34 -3.39
N ASP A 34 -9.02 -10.47 -4.03
CA ASP A 34 -9.36 -11.70 -3.32
C ASP A 34 -8.11 -12.48 -2.90
N MET A 35 -7.02 -12.34 -3.67
CA MET A 35 -5.77 -13.06 -3.44
C MET A 35 -4.56 -12.24 -3.88
N THR A 36 -3.47 -12.38 -3.15
CA THR A 36 -2.15 -11.84 -3.51
C THR A 36 -1.16 -13.00 -3.60
N ILE A 37 -0.39 -13.04 -4.68
CA ILE A 37 0.67 -14.02 -4.90
C ILE A 37 2.00 -13.28 -4.87
N ALA A 38 2.83 -13.54 -3.86
CA ALA A 38 4.20 -13.05 -3.84
C ALA A 38 5.12 -14.02 -4.57
N LEU A 39 5.91 -13.52 -5.49
CA LEU A 39 6.84 -14.33 -6.26
C LEU A 39 8.16 -14.47 -5.49
N SER A 40 8.65 -15.70 -5.40
CA SER A 40 9.92 -15.99 -4.71
C SER A 40 11.15 -15.65 -5.55
N ASP A 41 10.98 -15.51 -6.87
CA ASP A 41 12.00 -15.09 -7.81
C ASP A 41 11.50 -13.85 -8.57
N GLU A 42 12.26 -12.77 -8.50
CA GLU A 42 11.96 -11.49 -9.17
C GLU A 42 11.82 -11.65 -10.70
N LYS A 43 12.36 -12.74 -11.27
CA LYS A 43 12.23 -13.05 -12.69
C LYS A 43 11.04 -13.92 -13.05
N ALA A 44 10.27 -14.38 -12.06
CA ALA A 44 9.22 -15.37 -12.30
C ALA A 44 8.12 -14.86 -13.26
N LEU A 45 7.79 -13.57 -13.22
CA LEU A 45 6.83 -12.99 -14.18
C LEU A 45 7.40 -12.80 -15.58
N THR A 46 8.71 -12.51 -15.70
CA THR A 46 9.37 -12.33 -17.01
C THR A 46 9.84 -13.62 -17.63
N MET A 47 10.15 -14.63 -16.81
CA MET A 47 10.59 -15.96 -17.29
C MET A 47 9.43 -16.94 -17.48
N GLU A 48 8.33 -16.74 -16.80
CA GLU A 48 7.18 -17.65 -16.84
C GLU A 48 5.96 -16.93 -17.46
N GLN A 49 6.01 -16.73 -18.75
CA GLN A 49 4.77 -16.54 -19.54
C GLN A 49 3.72 -17.58 -19.12
N GLY A 50 4.13 -18.73 -18.57
CA GLY A 50 3.26 -19.76 -18.03
C GLY A 50 2.36 -19.34 -16.88
N LEU A 51 2.78 -18.42 -15.97
CA LEU A 51 1.89 -17.93 -14.90
C LEU A 51 0.81 -17.00 -15.47
N ALA A 52 1.20 -16.02 -16.28
CA ALA A 52 0.27 -15.12 -16.95
C ALA A 52 -0.72 -15.90 -17.82
N ASP A 53 -0.24 -16.82 -18.66
CA ASP A 53 -1.08 -17.68 -19.50
C ASP A 53 -2.03 -18.55 -18.66
N THR A 54 -1.58 -19.02 -17.50
CA THR A 54 -2.40 -19.80 -16.57
C THR A 54 -3.50 -18.94 -15.95
N LEU A 55 -3.20 -17.72 -15.54
CA LEU A 55 -4.16 -16.78 -14.99
C LEU A 55 -5.19 -16.38 -16.04
N ASP A 56 -4.75 -16.05 -17.24
CA ASP A 56 -5.62 -15.64 -18.36
C ASP A 56 -6.54 -16.77 -18.85
N SER A 57 -6.07 -18.03 -18.80
CA SER A 57 -6.87 -19.18 -19.22
C SER A 57 -7.81 -19.72 -18.15
N SER A 58 -7.67 -19.28 -16.90
CA SER A 58 -8.47 -19.76 -15.77
C SER A 58 -9.83 -19.07 -15.73
N SER A 59 -10.91 -19.84 -15.82
CA SER A 59 -12.28 -19.32 -15.64
C SER A 59 -12.59 -18.85 -14.20
N ALA A 60 -11.73 -19.16 -13.24
CA ALA A 60 -11.84 -18.73 -11.84
C ALA A 60 -11.20 -17.35 -11.58
N VAL A 61 -10.37 -16.87 -12.49
CA VAL A 61 -9.69 -15.57 -12.40
C VAL A 61 -10.42 -14.57 -13.32
N HIS A 62 -11.00 -13.54 -12.75
CA HIS A 62 -11.73 -12.51 -13.50
C HIS A 62 -10.78 -11.43 -14.01
N SER A 63 -9.82 -11.03 -13.18
CA SER A 63 -8.76 -10.08 -13.52
C SER A 63 -7.56 -10.31 -12.62
N TRP A 64 -6.39 -9.92 -13.09
CA TRP A 64 -5.15 -9.92 -12.33
C TRP A 64 -4.30 -8.72 -12.73
N GLY A 65 -3.35 -8.34 -11.88
CA GLY A 65 -2.42 -7.25 -12.14
C GLY A 65 -1.06 -7.57 -11.55
N ALA A 66 0.00 -7.13 -12.23
CA ALA A 66 1.36 -7.26 -11.76
C ALA A 66 1.76 -6.02 -10.95
N PHE A 67 2.32 -6.25 -9.78
CA PHE A 67 2.73 -5.21 -8.85
C PHE A 67 4.20 -5.36 -8.44
N TYR A 68 4.80 -4.24 -8.11
CA TYR A 68 6.06 -4.17 -7.39
C TYR A 68 5.77 -3.90 -5.92
N THR A 69 6.33 -4.74 -5.05
CA THR A 69 6.21 -4.56 -3.60
C THR A 69 7.57 -4.74 -2.95
N LYS A 70 8.02 -3.75 -2.19
CA LYS A 70 9.29 -3.82 -1.46
C LYS A 70 9.22 -3.03 -0.17
N SER A 71 9.70 -3.64 0.93
CA SER A 71 9.84 -2.92 2.20
C SER A 71 11.05 -1.97 2.14
N THR A 72 10.87 -0.77 2.66
CA THR A 72 11.91 0.25 2.77
C THR A 72 11.66 1.15 3.97
N THR A 73 12.62 2.01 4.28
CA THR A 73 12.51 3.02 5.33
C THR A 73 12.38 4.41 4.70
N LEU A 74 11.43 5.17 5.19
CA LEU A 74 11.25 6.58 4.86
C LEU A 74 11.91 7.46 5.93
N TYR A 75 12.35 8.63 5.52
CA TYR A 75 12.92 9.65 6.41
C TYR A 75 12.30 11.01 6.12
N ASN A 76 11.99 11.76 7.17
CA ASN A 76 11.66 13.18 7.04
C ASN A 76 12.93 14.05 7.17
N GLU A 77 12.81 15.36 6.94
CA GLU A 77 13.92 16.31 7.04
C GLU A 77 14.47 16.45 8.47
N GLU A 78 13.67 16.15 9.49
CA GLU A 78 14.03 16.25 10.90
C GLU A 78 14.76 14.99 11.44
N GLY A 79 14.92 13.96 10.59
CA GLY A 79 15.59 12.71 10.95
C GLY A 79 14.65 11.65 11.54
N GLY A 80 13.34 11.89 11.54
CA GLY A 80 12.33 10.87 11.84
C GLY A 80 12.29 9.80 10.75
N SER A 81 12.00 8.56 11.11
CA SER A 81 11.93 7.44 10.16
C SER A 81 10.72 6.56 10.39
N ALA A 82 10.26 5.89 9.33
CA ALA A 82 9.19 4.91 9.37
C ALA A 82 9.37 3.85 8.28
N ASP A 83 9.05 2.60 8.62
CA ASP A 83 9.09 1.51 7.66
C ASP A 83 7.76 1.42 6.91
N VAL A 84 7.85 1.22 5.60
CA VAL A 84 6.71 1.08 4.70
C VAL A 84 6.95 -0.01 3.67
N SER A 85 5.87 -0.49 3.05
CA SER A 85 5.95 -1.22 1.80
C SER A 85 5.66 -0.27 0.64
N ILE A 86 6.59 -0.15 -0.29
CA ILE A 86 6.33 0.47 -1.59
C ILE A 86 5.36 -0.44 -2.35
N VAL A 87 4.40 0.16 -3.03
CA VAL A 87 3.46 -0.52 -3.94
C VAL A 87 3.34 0.30 -5.21
N GLY A 88 3.62 -0.32 -6.35
CA GLY A 88 3.36 0.24 -7.67
C GLY A 88 2.88 -0.86 -8.61
N ALA A 89 2.16 -0.51 -9.66
CA ALA A 89 1.65 -1.44 -10.65
C ALA A 89 2.36 -1.28 -11.99
N GLU A 90 2.36 -2.34 -12.81
CA GLU A 90 2.83 -2.28 -14.19
C GLU A 90 1.99 -1.31 -15.04
N ASP A 91 0.70 -1.26 -14.73
CA ASP A 91 -0.26 -0.32 -15.34
C ASP A 91 -0.93 0.49 -14.21
N ASP A 92 -0.76 1.79 -14.22
CA ASP A 92 -1.30 2.71 -13.20
C ASP A 92 -2.82 2.63 -13.07
N THR A 93 -3.54 2.19 -14.11
CA THR A 93 -4.99 1.95 -14.03
C THR A 93 -5.34 0.85 -13.02
N ARG A 94 -4.45 -0.13 -12.83
CA ARG A 94 -4.59 -1.19 -11.83
C ARG A 94 -4.54 -0.66 -10.40
N MET A 95 -3.80 0.42 -10.17
CA MET A 95 -3.74 1.02 -8.82
C MET A 95 -5.14 1.45 -8.34
N THR A 96 -5.94 2.06 -9.21
CA THR A 96 -7.31 2.50 -8.85
C THR A 96 -8.35 1.39 -8.92
N GLU A 97 -8.08 0.29 -9.63
CA GLU A 97 -8.92 -0.91 -9.60
C GLU A 97 -8.77 -1.68 -8.28
N TYR A 98 -7.53 -1.81 -7.78
CA TYR A 98 -7.23 -2.63 -6.60
C TYR A 98 -7.18 -1.83 -5.30
N PHE A 99 -7.02 -0.49 -5.35
CA PHE A 99 -6.95 0.37 -4.18
C PHE A 99 -7.88 1.57 -4.31
N THR A 100 -8.60 1.87 -3.25
CA THR A 100 -9.34 3.13 -3.15
C THR A 100 -8.49 4.17 -2.44
N PHE A 101 -8.17 5.24 -3.16
CA PHE A 101 -7.45 6.39 -2.61
C PHE A 101 -8.43 7.48 -2.22
N ARG A 102 -8.60 7.71 -0.93
CA ARG A 102 -9.47 8.75 -0.38
C ARG A 102 -8.95 9.24 0.95
N THR A 103 -9.36 10.44 1.35
CA THR A 103 -9.09 10.98 2.69
C THR A 103 -9.93 10.24 3.73
N ARG A 104 -9.42 10.10 4.97
CA ARG A 104 -10.20 9.48 6.07
C ARG A 104 -11.38 10.34 6.52
N VAL A 105 -11.20 11.66 6.55
CA VAL A 105 -12.25 12.61 6.91
C VAL A 105 -12.82 13.19 5.61
N GLY A 106 -14.12 13.07 5.43
CA GLY A 106 -14.82 13.51 4.22
C GLY A 106 -14.88 12.46 3.12
N HIS A 107 -13.98 11.48 3.10
CA HIS A 107 -13.85 10.47 2.05
C HIS A 107 -13.66 11.08 0.65
N ASP A 108 -13.00 12.23 0.60
CA ASP A 108 -12.71 12.90 -0.66
C ASP A 108 -11.74 12.04 -1.49
N PRO A 109 -12.02 11.80 -2.77
CA PRO A 109 -11.14 11.00 -3.62
C PRO A 109 -9.79 11.69 -3.83
N ILE A 110 -8.73 10.89 -3.79
CA ILE A 110 -7.38 11.34 -4.13
C ILE A 110 -7.10 10.81 -5.55
N PRO A 111 -6.83 11.68 -6.53
CA PRO A 111 -6.50 11.24 -7.89
C PRO A 111 -5.19 10.45 -7.89
N PHE A 112 -5.13 9.44 -8.75
CA PHE A 112 -3.90 8.71 -9.03
C PHE A 112 -3.45 9.02 -10.45
N GLU A 113 -2.35 9.74 -10.58
CA GLU A 113 -1.83 10.30 -11.82
C GLU A 113 -0.33 9.95 -11.97
N GLU A 114 0.29 10.33 -13.07
CA GLU A 114 1.68 10.00 -13.40
C GLU A 114 2.70 10.48 -12.35
N ASP A 115 2.40 11.54 -11.62
CA ASP A 115 3.25 12.09 -10.55
C ASP A 115 2.86 11.63 -9.14
N SER A 116 1.95 10.67 -9.02
CA SER A 116 1.39 10.26 -7.73
C SER A 116 2.41 9.60 -6.81
N VAL A 117 2.47 10.18 -5.62
CA VAL A 117 3.22 9.71 -4.45
C VAL A 117 2.26 9.77 -3.25
N ILE A 118 1.60 8.65 -2.95
CA ILE A 118 0.54 8.59 -1.93
C ILE A 118 1.01 7.78 -0.73
N LEU A 119 0.91 8.37 0.45
CA LEU A 119 1.31 7.73 1.70
C LEU A 119 0.08 7.40 2.56
N THR A 120 0.12 6.30 3.29
CA THR A 120 -0.92 5.97 4.26
C THR A 120 -0.90 6.96 5.44
N GLU A 121 -2.08 7.37 5.91
CA GLU A 121 -2.27 8.44 6.91
C GLU A 121 -1.42 8.23 8.17
N LYS A 122 -1.40 7.01 8.71
CA LYS A 122 -0.64 6.71 9.94
C LYS A 122 0.85 7.02 9.78
N THR A 123 1.42 6.69 8.62
CA THR A 123 2.84 6.93 8.33
C THR A 123 3.10 8.44 8.15
N ALA A 124 2.22 9.13 7.43
CA ALA A 124 2.32 10.59 7.27
C ALA A 124 2.27 11.31 8.63
N LEU A 125 1.36 10.91 9.51
CA LEU A 125 1.25 11.46 10.86
C LEU A 125 2.51 11.18 11.71
N ASN A 126 3.03 9.97 11.66
CA ASN A 126 4.22 9.59 12.42
C ASN A 126 5.47 10.37 11.98
N LEU A 127 5.56 10.72 10.70
CA LEU A 127 6.66 11.50 10.14
C LEU A 127 6.38 13.02 10.12
N GLY A 128 5.19 13.46 10.56
CA GLY A 128 4.79 14.87 10.53
C GLY A 128 4.67 15.46 9.12
N LEU A 129 4.33 14.61 8.12
CA LEU A 129 4.25 15.00 6.71
C LEU A 129 2.85 15.47 6.31
N SER A 130 2.81 16.48 5.47
CA SER A 130 1.64 17.02 4.79
C SER A 130 1.79 16.90 3.28
N VAL A 131 0.70 16.98 2.54
CA VAL A 131 0.74 17.03 1.06
C VAL A 131 1.56 18.25 0.62
N GLY A 132 2.50 18.03 -0.28
CA GLY A 132 3.47 19.00 -0.76
C GLY A 132 4.85 18.94 -0.07
N ASP A 133 4.96 18.22 1.05
CA ASP A 133 6.23 18.06 1.75
C ASP A 133 7.15 17.07 1.02
N THR A 134 8.46 17.29 1.17
CA THR A 134 9.49 16.38 0.70
C THR A 134 9.88 15.40 1.80
N PHE A 135 10.04 14.15 1.44
CA PHE A 135 10.59 13.11 2.28
C PHE A 135 11.56 12.25 1.47
N TYR A 136 12.28 11.35 2.12
CA TYR A 136 13.33 10.57 1.48
C TYR A 136 13.03 9.08 1.62
N VAL A 137 13.25 8.34 0.53
CA VAL A 137 13.13 6.88 0.48
C VAL A 137 14.51 6.28 0.44
N GLU A 138 14.79 5.28 1.28
CA GLU A 138 16.05 4.54 1.22
C GLU A 138 16.04 3.59 0.01
N ALA A 139 16.91 3.85 -0.96
CA ALA A 139 17.10 3.00 -2.12
C ALA A 139 17.96 1.76 -1.77
N ALA A 140 18.00 0.77 -2.67
CA ALA A 140 18.71 -0.48 -2.44
C ALA A 140 20.23 -0.31 -2.23
N ASP A 141 20.81 0.77 -2.73
CA ASP A 141 22.23 1.14 -2.56
C ASP A 141 22.49 1.94 -1.26
N GLY A 142 21.47 2.17 -0.43
CA GLY A 142 21.52 2.92 0.80
C GLY A 142 21.44 4.44 0.61
N ASN A 143 21.32 4.93 -0.63
CA ASN A 143 21.09 6.33 -0.91
C ASN A 143 19.66 6.75 -0.55
N ARG A 144 19.47 8.01 -0.21
CA ARG A 144 18.16 8.58 0.07
C ARG A 144 17.67 9.38 -1.15
N VAL A 145 16.57 8.94 -1.73
CA VAL A 145 15.95 9.57 -2.90
C VAL A 145 14.81 10.45 -2.43
N PRO A 146 14.80 11.75 -2.77
CA PRO A 146 13.72 12.66 -2.39
C PRO A 146 12.48 12.41 -3.23
N LEU A 147 11.31 12.39 -2.58
CA LEU A 147 9.99 12.37 -3.21
C LEU A 147 9.12 13.48 -2.60
N THR A 148 8.21 14.02 -3.40
CA THR A 148 7.21 15.00 -2.94
C THR A 148 5.88 14.29 -2.72
N LEU A 149 5.28 14.44 -1.54
CA LEU A 149 4.02 13.82 -1.18
C LEU A 149 2.85 14.49 -1.93
N THR A 150 2.11 13.72 -2.73
CA THR A 150 0.95 14.22 -3.49
C THR A 150 -0.38 13.88 -2.84
N GLY A 151 -0.44 12.85 -1.97
CA GLY A 151 -1.66 12.44 -1.30
C GLY A 151 -1.44 11.67 -0.02
N ILE A 152 -2.41 11.76 0.90
CA ILE A 152 -2.43 11.00 2.16
C ILE A 152 -3.74 10.22 2.20
N ALA A 153 -3.65 8.89 2.07
CA ALA A 153 -4.79 8.01 1.93
C ALA A 153 -5.20 7.34 3.24
N GLU A 154 -6.50 7.17 3.42
CA GLU A 154 -7.09 6.35 4.47
C GLU A 154 -6.55 4.92 4.41
N ASN A 155 -6.04 4.40 5.53
CA ASN A 155 -5.66 3.00 5.67
C ASN A 155 -5.60 2.62 7.16
N TYR A 156 -6.03 1.41 7.50
CA TYR A 156 -6.15 0.96 8.89
C TYR A 156 -5.16 -0.14 9.26
N MET A 157 -4.72 -0.94 8.29
CA MET A 157 -3.96 -2.16 8.54
C MET A 157 -2.52 -2.09 8.03
N PHE A 158 -2.27 -1.29 7.00
CA PHE A 158 -0.99 -1.30 6.30
C PHE A 158 -0.28 0.04 6.36
N THR A 159 1.04 0.00 6.35
CA THR A 159 1.91 1.15 6.14
C THR A 159 2.46 1.06 4.72
N ARG A 160 1.92 1.85 3.79
CA ARG A 160 2.25 1.77 2.37
C ARG A 160 2.60 3.12 1.79
N LEU A 161 3.52 3.09 0.84
CA LEU A 161 3.84 4.15 -0.08
C LEU A 161 3.42 3.69 -1.48
N TYR A 162 2.40 4.31 -2.04
CA TYR A 162 1.92 4.03 -3.39
C TYR A 162 2.57 5.00 -4.36
N LEU A 163 3.19 4.46 -5.39
CA LEU A 163 3.89 5.21 -6.43
C LEU A 163 3.29 4.90 -7.80
N SER A 164 3.15 5.92 -8.64
CA SER A 164 2.92 5.73 -10.07
C SER A 164 4.10 5.00 -10.72
N GLY A 165 3.89 4.41 -11.89
CA GLY A 165 4.95 3.75 -12.64
C GLY A 165 6.13 4.68 -12.90
N ALA A 166 5.87 5.94 -13.28
CA ALA A 166 6.91 6.94 -13.51
C ALA A 166 7.74 7.27 -12.26
N GLN A 167 7.07 7.44 -11.10
CA GLN A 167 7.75 7.68 -9.82
C GLN A 167 8.56 6.46 -9.36
N LEU A 168 8.01 5.26 -9.57
CA LEU A 168 8.69 4.02 -9.23
C LEU A 168 9.95 3.80 -10.09
N GLU A 169 9.87 4.00 -11.41
CA GLU A 169 11.02 3.92 -12.33
C GLU A 169 12.10 4.95 -11.95
N SER A 170 11.70 6.16 -11.63
CA SER A 170 12.62 7.22 -11.17
C SER A 170 13.33 6.83 -9.87
N LEU A 171 12.59 6.27 -8.91
CA LEU A 171 13.15 5.81 -7.63
C LEU A 171 14.15 4.66 -7.80
N LEU A 172 13.83 3.71 -8.69
CA LEU A 172 14.65 2.50 -8.91
C LEU A 172 15.80 2.75 -9.90
N GLY A 173 15.75 3.83 -10.68
CA GLY A 173 16.71 4.11 -11.75
C GLY A 173 16.57 3.18 -12.96
N GLY A 174 15.41 2.57 -13.14
CA GLY A 174 15.11 1.63 -14.24
C GLY A 174 13.75 0.96 -14.09
N THR A 175 13.43 0.08 -15.04
CA THR A 175 12.16 -0.66 -15.06
C THR A 175 12.04 -1.57 -13.83
N PRO A 176 10.92 -1.51 -13.09
CA PRO A 176 10.68 -2.39 -11.95
C PRO A 176 10.64 -3.86 -12.34
N GLU A 177 11.09 -4.73 -11.44
CA GLU A 177 10.85 -6.17 -11.55
C GLU A 177 9.57 -6.50 -10.76
N TRP A 178 8.52 -6.89 -11.46
CA TRP A 178 7.22 -7.19 -10.87
C TRP A 178 7.28 -8.47 -10.04
N ASN A 179 6.94 -8.40 -8.77
CA ASN A 179 7.16 -9.47 -7.79
C ASN A 179 5.89 -9.88 -6.99
N THR A 180 4.74 -9.30 -7.33
CA THR A 180 3.48 -9.58 -6.62
C THR A 180 2.30 -9.58 -7.58
#